data_ed14d045630dd64cfd1ebd45cf8f7a54
#
_entry.id   ed14d045630dd64cfd1ebd45cf8f7a54
#
_cell.length_a   1.000
_cell.length_b   1.000
_cell.length_c   1.000
_cell.angle_alpha   90.00
_cell.angle_beta   90.00
_cell.angle_gamma   90.00
#
_symmetry.space_group_name_H-M   'P 1'
#
loop_
_entity.id
_entity.type
_entity.pdbx_description
1 polymer ?
#
loop_
_entity_poly.entity_id
_entity_poly.type
_entity_poly.pdbx_seq_one_letter_code
_entity_poly.pdbx_strand_id
1 'polypeptide(L)'
;MNRLAQLLQYSTKVFELKGLLRSVRDGRAEPKVPLLPLVLCLVLGVVTRIGSYLDLAQQTKDRRRWRHLCGLKAPVQHEIFGYATERMDPEHWRQNQARLARQLKRNKRLESAKIKGLLFVSIDANEHFASFSRTCLCCCQRQVEVSGPDGRKVKVIQFYHRYVFAHLSGPKVNLVLDIEPIRPGEEECAAALRLLGRLRRIYGPRFFDGISADAWYAKGPFLQAIDKLGWLWIVVLKREDMEIYQEALQLSRGQKPCAQFRDEPRDRQVQLWEVKDLHFSDGYTQNQPVIVVISDERWTERRVLGGQKRAKPQQSRWIWVACEALGAYLAEVIYQGGHRRWGIENKAFNELTQYYHLEHCYHHDPTAMLVQMLILIFGFTLFNAFALHSQSVRSEQLTLKALAHQLDLALEEDLPWNLWFHSG
;
A
#
# COMPACT_ATOMS: atom_id res chain seq x y z
N MET A 1 -4.45 -29.86 -10.36
CA MET A 1 -4.09 -28.74 -11.27
C MET A 1 -3.03 -27.91 -10.56
N ASN A 2 -1.93 -27.65 -11.22
CA ASN A 2 -0.80 -26.87 -10.72
C ASN A 2 -1.24 -25.49 -10.17
N ARG A 3 -0.67 -25.05 -9.05
CA ARG A 3 -1.11 -23.84 -8.33
C ARG A 3 -0.91 -22.55 -9.15
N LEU A 4 0.17 -22.47 -9.92
CA LEU A 4 0.41 -21.34 -10.82
C LEU A 4 -0.59 -21.29 -11.97
N ALA A 5 -0.95 -22.46 -12.52
CA ALA A 5 -2.02 -22.56 -13.53
C ALA A 5 -3.36 -22.09 -12.97
N GLN A 6 -3.69 -22.42 -11.72
CA GLN A 6 -4.89 -21.91 -11.04
C GLN A 6 -4.88 -20.38 -10.88
N LEU A 7 -3.74 -19.80 -10.49
CA LEU A 7 -3.60 -18.33 -10.38
C LEU A 7 -3.78 -17.65 -11.74
N LEU A 8 -3.12 -18.17 -12.78
CA LEU A 8 -3.23 -17.62 -14.15
C LEU A 8 -4.64 -17.73 -14.70
N GLN A 9 -5.29 -18.87 -14.51
CA GLN A 9 -6.70 -19.08 -14.91
C GLN A 9 -7.64 -18.14 -14.14
N TYR A 10 -7.47 -18.01 -12.82
CA TYR A 10 -8.22 -17.07 -12.00
C TYR A 10 -8.04 -15.64 -12.49
N SER A 11 -6.80 -15.21 -12.69
CA SER A 11 -6.47 -13.85 -13.10
C SER A 11 -6.96 -13.54 -14.51
N THR A 12 -6.92 -14.50 -15.42
CA THR A 12 -7.47 -14.35 -16.78
C THR A 12 -8.99 -14.27 -16.74
N LYS A 13 -9.66 -15.16 -16.00
CA LYS A 13 -11.12 -15.18 -15.90
C LYS A 13 -11.71 -13.95 -15.20
N VAL A 14 -11.06 -13.51 -14.12
CA VAL A 14 -11.59 -12.43 -13.27
C VAL A 14 -11.16 -11.05 -13.77
N PHE A 15 -9.93 -10.90 -14.26
CA PHE A 15 -9.33 -9.60 -14.56
C PHE A 15 -8.95 -9.41 -16.03
N GLU A 16 -9.13 -10.42 -16.88
CA GLU A 16 -8.65 -10.36 -18.28
C GLU A 16 -7.15 -10.07 -18.37
N LEU A 17 -6.35 -10.73 -17.50
CA LEU A 17 -4.94 -10.42 -17.27
C LEU A 17 -4.15 -10.22 -18.57
N LYS A 18 -4.36 -11.07 -19.60
CA LYS A 18 -3.67 -10.96 -20.89
C LYS A 18 -3.95 -9.63 -21.59
N GLY A 19 -5.19 -9.16 -21.56
CA GLY A 19 -5.59 -7.86 -22.12
C GLY A 19 -4.93 -6.69 -21.36
N LEU A 20 -4.89 -6.78 -20.01
CA LEU A 20 -4.22 -5.78 -19.19
C LEU A 20 -2.72 -5.68 -19.51
N LEU A 21 -2.02 -6.80 -19.60
CA LEU A 21 -0.59 -6.80 -19.90
C LEU A 21 -0.28 -6.34 -21.32
N ARG A 22 -1.13 -6.67 -22.30
CA ARG A 22 -1.01 -6.17 -23.69
C ARG A 22 -1.23 -4.66 -23.83
N SER A 23 -1.95 -4.04 -22.89
CA SER A 23 -2.19 -2.59 -22.93
C SER A 23 -0.97 -1.75 -22.55
N VAL A 24 0.07 -2.35 -21.98
CA VAL A 24 1.33 -1.67 -21.66
C VAL A 24 2.07 -1.37 -22.96
N ARG A 25 2.38 -0.08 -23.20
CA ARG A 25 3.08 0.34 -24.41
C ARG A 25 4.59 0.18 -24.27
N ASP A 26 5.21 -0.22 -25.37
CA ASP A 26 6.66 -0.33 -25.52
C ASP A 26 7.24 0.96 -26.04
N GLY A 27 8.04 1.63 -25.24
CA GLY A 27 8.75 2.85 -25.65
C GLY A 27 10.16 2.58 -26.15
N ARG A 28 10.57 1.31 -26.32
CA ARG A 28 11.91 0.94 -26.83
C ARG A 28 11.97 1.06 -28.35
N ALA A 29 13.08 1.53 -28.85
CA ALA A 29 13.37 1.48 -30.26
C ALA A 29 13.81 0.07 -30.67
N GLU A 30 13.18 -0.50 -31.70
CA GLU A 30 13.51 -1.81 -32.33
C GLU A 30 13.84 -2.95 -31.36
N PRO A 31 12.93 -3.29 -30.42
CA PRO A 31 13.23 -4.25 -29.38
C PRO A 31 13.37 -5.67 -29.95
N LYS A 32 14.51 -6.34 -29.69
CA LYS A 32 14.73 -7.75 -30.08
C LYS A 32 13.84 -8.72 -29.30
N VAL A 33 13.50 -8.39 -28.06
CA VAL A 33 12.59 -9.17 -27.19
C VAL A 33 11.26 -8.44 -27.08
N PRO A 34 10.12 -9.04 -27.47
CA PRO A 34 8.81 -8.41 -27.38
C PRO A 34 8.46 -8.02 -25.93
N LEU A 35 7.66 -6.95 -25.76
CA LEU A 35 7.36 -6.42 -24.41
C LEU A 35 6.49 -7.38 -23.58
N LEU A 36 5.44 -7.96 -24.16
CA LEU A 36 4.50 -8.82 -23.43
C LEU A 36 5.17 -9.97 -22.67
N PRO A 37 6.10 -10.75 -23.27
CA PRO A 37 6.91 -11.73 -22.55
C PRO A 37 7.67 -11.17 -21.35
N LEU A 38 8.28 -9.99 -21.48
CA LEU A 38 9.02 -9.34 -20.40
C LEU A 38 8.08 -8.90 -19.27
N VAL A 39 6.97 -8.28 -19.61
CA VAL A 39 5.94 -7.83 -18.64
C VAL A 39 5.36 -9.01 -17.88
N LEU A 40 5.06 -10.11 -18.58
CA LEU A 40 4.58 -11.32 -17.91
C LEU A 40 5.65 -11.90 -16.98
N CYS A 41 6.91 -11.92 -17.42
CA CYS A 41 8.04 -12.38 -16.61
C CYS A 41 8.19 -11.53 -15.34
N LEU A 42 8.11 -10.20 -15.43
CA LEU A 42 8.16 -9.27 -14.31
C LEU A 42 7.00 -9.50 -13.32
N VAL A 43 5.76 -9.60 -13.81
CA VAL A 43 4.58 -9.83 -12.96
C VAL A 43 4.64 -11.19 -12.26
N LEU A 44 5.03 -12.25 -12.98
CA LEU A 44 5.22 -13.57 -12.37
C LEU A 44 6.38 -13.58 -11.37
N GLY A 45 7.46 -12.84 -11.66
CA GLY A 45 8.57 -12.64 -10.73
C GLY A 45 8.10 -12.06 -9.40
N VAL A 46 7.24 -11.04 -9.43
CA VAL A 46 6.62 -10.49 -8.22
C VAL A 46 5.75 -11.53 -7.51
N VAL A 47 4.89 -12.23 -8.23
CA VAL A 47 3.97 -13.23 -7.63
C VAL A 47 4.73 -14.39 -6.97
N THR A 48 5.86 -14.78 -7.54
CA THR A 48 6.74 -15.84 -6.99
C THR A 48 7.85 -15.28 -6.09
N ARG A 49 7.82 -13.96 -5.81
CA ARG A 49 8.74 -13.30 -4.86
C ARG A 49 10.21 -13.31 -5.26
N ILE A 50 10.50 -13.21 -6.56
CA ILE A 50 11.87 -13.06 -7.07
C ILE A 50 12.36 -11.66 -6.76
N GLY A 51 13.53 -11.56 -6.12
CA GLY A 51 14.01 -10.35 -5.45
C GLY A 51 14.78 -9.36 -6.33
N SER A 52 15.20 -9.76 -7.55
CA SER A 52 16.01 -8.88 -8.40
C SER A 52 15.86 -9.20 -9.89
N TYR A 53 16.27 -8.26 -10.76
CA TYR A 53 16.36 -8.54 -12.21
C TYR A 53 17.43 -9.58 -12.52
N LEU A 54 18.49 -9.66 -11.72
CA LEU A 54 19.52 -10.67 -11.87
C LEU A 54 18.96 -12.06 -11.61
N ASP A 55 18.23 -12.24 -10.50
CA ASP A 55 17.55 -13.50 -10.18
C ASP A 55 16.51 -13.85 -11.25
N LEU A 56 15.76 -12.87 -11.73
CA LEU A 56 14.77 -13.07 -12.79
C LEU A 56 15.44 -13.52 -14.10
N ALA A 57 16.57 -12.93 -14.47
CA ALA A 57 17.38 -13.35 -15.62
C ALA A 57 17.89 -14.80 -15.43
N GLN A 58 18.36 -15.15 -14.24
CA GLN A 58 18.79 -16.50 -13.91
C GLN A 58 17.63 -17.49 -14.05
N GLN A 59 16.41 -17.15 -13.58
CA GLN A 59 15.22 -17.99 -13.81
C GLN A 59 14.96 -18.22 -15.31
N THR A 60 15.13 -17.18 -16.15
CA THR A 60 14.97 -17.35 -17.60
C THR A 60 16.05 -18.24 -18.23
N LYS A 61 17.25 -18.31 -17.62
CA LYS A 61 18.36 -19.14 -18.07
C LYS A 61 18.17 -20.61 -17.65
N ASP A 62 17.88 -20.83 -16.38
CA ASP A 62 17.89 -22.17 -15.78
C ASP A 62 16.58 -22.93 -16.04
N ARG A 63 15.45 -22.23 -16.04
CA ARG A 63 14.12 -22.85 -16.13
C ARG A 63 13.51 -22.69 -17.51
N ARG A 64 13.65 -23.70 -18.39
CA ARG A 64 13.02 -23.70 -19.71
C ARG A 64 11.50 -23.48 -19.63
N ARG A 65 10.84 -24.04 -18.61
CA ARG A 65 9.39 -23.89 -18.38
C ARG A 65 9.00 -22.46 -18.09
N TRP A 66 9.79 -21.74 -17.29
CA TRP A 66 9.60 -20.29 -17.06
C TRP A 66 9.60 -19.50 -18.37
N ARG A 67 10.61 -19.74 -19.22
CA ARG A 67 10.68 -19.08 -20.52
C ARG A 67 9.44 -19.35 -21.38
N HIS A 68 9.02 -20.61 -21.47
CA HIS A 68 7.84 -20.98 -22.22
C HIS A 68 6.57 -20.32 -21.69
N LEU A 69 6.37 -20.34 -20.37
CA LEU A 69 5.22 -19.70 -19.71
C LEU A 69 5.15 -18.20 -19.99
N CYS A 70 6.30 -17.53 -20.00
CA CYS A 70 6.39 -16.11 -20.34
C CYS A 70 6.38 -15.85 -21.85
N GLY A 71 6.52 -16.86 -22.69
CA GLY A 71 6.62 -16.70 -24.16
C GLY A 71 7.99 -16.21 -24.63
N LEU A 72 9.02 -16.42 -23.83
CA LEU A 72 10.41 -16.07 -24.17
C LEU A 72 11.04 -17.18 -25.02
N LYS A 73 11.62 -16.81 -26.17
CA LYS A 73 12.30 -17.75 -27.09
C LYS A 73 13.71 -18.13 -26.61
N ALA A 74 14.37 -17.25 -25.86
CA ALA A 74 15.72 -17.43 -25.32
C ALA A 74 15.82 -16.82 -23.90
N PRO A 75 16.88 -17.15 -23.13
CA PRO A 75 17.19 -16.45 -21.88
C PRO A 75 17.32 -14.95 -22.09
N VAL A 76 16.94 -14.17 -21.09
CA VAL A 76 16.98 -12.71 -21.11
C VAL A 76 17.97 -12.21 -20.05
N GLN A 77 18.85 -11.29 -20.45
CA GLN A 77 19.80 -10.66 -19.54
C GLN A 77 19.10 -9.64 -18.65
N HIS A 78 19.64 -9.38 -17.45
CA HIS A 78 19.01 -8.50 -16.46
C HIS A 78 18.90 -7.03 -16.95
N GLU A 79 19.85 -6.56 -17.77
CA GLU A 79 19.83 -5.22 -18.35
C GLU A 79 18.60 -4.98 -19.25
N ILE A 80 18.09 -6.05 -19.89
CA ILE A 80 16.90 -5.95 -20.75
C ILE A 80 15.65 -5.62 -19.93
N PHE A 81 15.53 -6.15 -18.71
CA PHE A 81 14.44 -5.79 -17.81
C PHE A 81 14.56 -4.34 -17.35
N GLY A 82 15.78 -3.88 -16.99
CA GLY A 82 16.06 -2.48 -16.65
C GLY A 82 15.72 -1.54 -17.81
N TYR A 83 16.27 -1.80 -18.98
CA TYR A 83 15.99 -1.01 -20.18
C TYR A 83 14.51 -0.98 -20.58
N ALA A 84 13.80 -2.10 -20.42
CA ALA A 84 12.37 -2.14 -20.69
C ALA A 84 11.57 -1.29 -19.70
N THR A 85 11.87 -1.37 -18.38
CA THR A 85 11.16 -0.60 -17.36
C THR A 85 11.43 0.89 -17.44
N GLU A 86 12.62 1.33 -17.87
CA GLU A 86 12.91 2.74 -18.17
C GLU A 86 12.01 3.33 -19.28
N ARG A 87 11.54 2.50 -20.19
CA ARG A 87 10.79 2.89 -21.40
C ARG A 87 9.31 2.59 -21.33
N MET A 88 8.83 2.03 -20.23
CA MET A 88 7.39 1.84 -19.99
C MET A 88 6.77 3.13 -19.44
N ASP A 89 5.55 3.42 -19.86
CA ASP A 89 4.77 4.51 -19.28
C ASP A 89 4.12 4.04 -17.96
N PRO A 90 4.44 4.68 -16.80
CA PRO A 90 3.83 4.37 -15.51
C PRO A 90 2.31 4.48 -15.51
N GLU A 91 1.73 5.35 -16.35
CA GLU A 91 0.27 5.57 -16.39
C GLU A 91 -0.50 4.33 -16.84
N HIS A 92 0.06 3.51 -17.74
CA HIS A 92 -0.57 2.23 -18.12
C HIS A 92 -0.66 1.26 -16.95
N TRP A 93 0.34 1.21 -16.10
CA TRP A 93 0.32 0.38 -14.90
C TRP A 93 -0.70 0.87 -13.88
N ARG A 94 -0.81 2.20 -13.69
CA ARG A 94 -1.85 2.80 -12.83
C ARG A 94 -3.25 2.49 -13.32
N GLN A 95 -3.48 2.61 -14.63
CA GLN A 95 -4.77 2.26 -15.23
C GLN A 95 -5.08 0.77 -15.09
N ASN A 96 -4.09 -0.10 -15.26
CA ASN A 96 -4.26 -1.53 -15.06
C ASN A 96 -4.55 -1.87 -13.59
N GLN A 97 -3.87 -1.24 -12.64
CA GLN A 97 -4.17 -1.37 -11.21
C GLN A 97 -5.61 -0.92 -10.90
N ALA A 98 -6.03 0.19 -11.47
CA ALA A 98 -7.40 0.68 -11.30
C ALA A 98 -8.45 -0.26 -11.90
N ARG A 99 -8.15 -0.93 -13.02
CA ARG A 99 -9.05 -1.96 -13.59
C ARG A 99 -9.20 -3.15 -12.65
N LEU A 100 -8.09 -3.65 -12.05
CA LEU A 100 -8.14 -4.69 -11.01
C LEU A 100 -9.01 -4.26 -9.83
N ALA A 101 -8.76 -3.09 -9.28
CA ALA A 101 -9.47 -2.56 -8.12
C ALA A 101 -10.98 -2.39 -8.39
N ARG A 102 -11.36 -1.86 -9.57
CA ARG A 102 -12.76 -1.75 -9.97
C ARG A 102 -13.43 -3.11 -10.12
N GLN A 103 -12.72 -4.09 -10.65
CA GLN A 103 -13.26 -5.45 -10.78
C GLN A 103 -13.48 -6.08 -9.39
N LEU A 104 -12.56 -5.88 -8.44
CA LEU A 104 -12.75 -6.30 -7.05
C LEU A 104 -13.96 -5.63 -6.41
N LYS A 105 -14.15 -4.32 -6.63
CA LYS A 105 -15.34 -3.59 -6.13
C LYS A 105 -16.63 -4.12 -6.75
N ARG A 106 -16.65 -4.30 -8.08
CA ARG A 106 -17.81 -4.85 -8.81
C ARG A 106 -18.20 -6.24 -8.29
N ASN A 107 -17.22 -7.06 -8.00
CA ASN A 107 -17.40 -8.40 -7.43
C ASN A 107 -17.67 -8.39 -5.91
N LYS A 108 -17.95 -7.23 -5.32
CA LYS A 108 -18.24 -7.05 -3.88
C LYS A 108 -17.12 -7.57 -2.95
N ARG A 109 -15.86 -7.58 -3.43
CA ARG A 109 -14.72 -8.07 -2.65
C ARG A 109 -14.17 -7.01 -1.69
N LEU A 110 -14.63 -5.76 -1.78
CA LEU A 110 -14.26 -4.67 -0.88
C LEU A 110 -15.24 -4.46 0.27
N GLU A 111 -16.35 -5.20 0.34
CA GLU A 111 -17.40 -5.02 1.36
C GLU A 111 -16.88 -5.22 2.79
N SER A 112 -15.95 -6.17 3.01
CA SER A 112 -15.35 -6.39 4.33
C SER A 112 -14.43 -5.26 4.80
N ALA A 113 -14.07 -4.33 3.92
CA ALA A 113 -13.30 -3.14 4.28
C ALA A 113 -14.18 -1.94 4.66
N LYS A 114 -15.48 -2.00 4.45
CA LYS A 114 -16.39 -0.93 4.84
C LYS A 114 -16.55 -0.82 6.35
N ILE A 115 -16.64 0.40 6.83
CA ILE A 115 -16.97 0.77 8.21
C ILE A 115 -18.36 1.42 8.17
N LYS A 116 -19.38 0.73 8.66
CA LYS A 116 -20.78 1.23 8.61
C LYS A 116 -21.19 1.75 7.23
N GLY A 117 -20.76 1.03 6.17
CA GLY A 117 -21.07 1.38 4.78
C GLY A 117 -20.01 2.26 4.08
N LEU A 118 -19.15 2.94 4.80
CA LEU A 118 -18.11 3.83 4.27
C LEU A 118 -16.79 3.10 4.03
N LEU A 119 -16.12 3.42 2.94
CA LEU A 119 -14.85 2.86 2.53
C LEU A 119 -13.74 3.92 2.62
N PHE A 120 -12.77 3.72 3.50
CA PHE A 120 -11.65 4.64 3.71
C PHE A 120 -10.37 4.12 3.07
N VAL A 121 -9.61 5.03 2.46
CA VAL A 121 -8.25 4.81 1.94
C VAL A 121 -7.26 5.46 2.88
N SER A 122 -6.24 4.71 3.29
CA SER A 122 -5.16 5.21 4.14
C SER A 122 -4.06 5.81 3.27
N ILE A 123 -3.54 6.97 3.68
CA ILE A 123 -2.40 7.64 3.04
C ILE A 123 -1.23 7.65 4.03
N ASP A 124 -0.07 7.23 3.55
CA ASP A 124 1.18 7.24 4.32
C ASP A 124 2.38 7.12 3.38
N ALA A 125 3.56 7.53 3.83
CA ALA A 125 4.77 7.42 3.03
C ALA A 125 5.70 6.31 3.54
N ASN A 126 6.44 5.72 2.61
CA ASN A 126 7.48 4.74 2.91
C ASN A 126 8.75 5.05 2.13
N GLU A 127 9.89 4.78 2.76
CA GLU A 127 11.21 4.83 2.12
C GLU A 127 11.43 3.53 1.33
N HIS A 128 11.77 3.69 0.06
CA HIS A 128 11.97 2.55 -0.84
C HIS A 128 13.42 2.06 -0.85
N PHE A 129 14.36 3.00 -0.96
CA PHE A 129 15.76 2.68 -1.19
C PHE A 129 16.65 3.78 -0.64
N ALA A 130 17.77 3.41 -0.03
CA ALA A 130 18.80 4.34 0.42
C ALA A 130 20.22 3.85 0.07
N SER A 131 21.10 4.78 -0.30
CA SER A 131 22.49 4.49 -0.68
C SER A 131 23.43 5.65 -0.32
N PHE A 132 24.70 5.33 -0.09
CA PHE A 132 25.76 6.32 0.08
C PHE A 132 26.53 6.59 -1.22
N SER A 133 26.39 5.74 -2.23
CA SER A 133 27.17 5.80 -3.47
C SER A 133 26.34 5.96 -4.74
N ARG A 134 25.09 5.45 -4.73
CA ARG A 134 24.20 5.53 -5.90
C ARG A 134 23.32 6.75 -5.80
N THR A 135 23.31 7.57 -6.83
CA THR A 135 22.51 8.79 -6.90
C THR A 135 21.88 8.98 -8.28
N CYS A 136 20.74 9.65 -8.33
CA CYS A 136 20.10 10.16 -9.55
C CYS A 136 19.48 11.54 -9.28
N LEU A 137 19.00 12.22 -10.32
CA LEU A 137 18.40 13.56 -10.19
C LEU A 137 17.12 13.59 -9.32
N CYS A 138 16.49 12.45 -9.09
CA CYS A 138 15.28 12.33 -8.28
C CYS A 138 15.55 11.79 -6.88
N CYS A 139 16.80 11.58 -6.46
CA CYS A 139 17.15 11.20 -5.10
C CYS A 139 16.91 12.35 -4.13
N CYS A 140 16.17 12.08 -3.05
CA CYS A 140 16.21 12.90 -1.85
C CYS A 140 17.57 12.73 -1.15
N GLN A 141 17.97 13.69 -0.32
CA GLN A 141 19.25 13.70 0.38
C GLN A 141 19.04 13.99 1.87
N ARG A 142 19.83 13.32 2.70
CA ARG A 142 19.92 13.64 4.13
C ARG A 142 21.35 13.46 4.65
N GLN A 143 21.73 14.25 5.62
CA GLN A 143 22.97 14.03 6.38
C GLN A 143 22.72 12.98 7.46
N VAL A 144 23.58 11.96 7.51
CA VAL A 144 23.56 10.93 8.55
C VAL A 144 24.96 10.81 9.17
N GLU A 145 25.04 10.47 10.45
CA GLU A 145 26.28 10.16 11.11
C GLU A 145 26.57 8.67 11.02
N VAL A 146 27.72 8.31 10.49
CA VAL A 146 28.19 6.92 10.43
C VAL A 146 29.49 6.78 11.23
N SER A 147 29.70 5.62 11.85
CA SER A 147 30.97 5.33 12.53
C SER A 147 32.03 4.97 11.49
N GLY A 148 33.10 5.74 11.42
CA GLY A 148 34.28 5.43 10.62
C GLY A 148 35.05 4.22 11.16
N PRO A 149 36.06 3.71 10.43
CA PRO A 149 36.88 2.58 10.86
C PRO A 149 37.66 2.85 12.17
N ASP A 150 37.92 4.11 12.50
CA ASP A 150 38.58 4.58 13.72
C ASP A 150 37.59 4.85 14.88
N GLY A 151 36.31 4.50 14.72
CA GLY A 151 35.25 4.75 15.72
C GLY A 151 34.77 6.20 15.77
N ARG A 152 35.33 7.12 14.99
CA ARG A 152 34.86 8.51 14.92
C ARG A 152 33.61 8.63 14.12
N LYS A 153 32.70 9.48 14.55
CA LYS A 153 31.47 9.81 13.80
C LYS A 153 31.82 10.78 12.67
N VAL A 154 31.47 10.38 11.45
CA VAL A 154 31.62 11.18 10.23
C VAL A 154 30.23 11.44 9.64
N LYS A 155 29.98 12.71 9.28
CA LYS A 155 28.77 13.08 8.56
C LYS A 155 28.92 12.76 7.09
N VAL A 156 28.01 11.95 6.57
CA VAL A 156 27.96 11.57 5.15
C VAL A 156 26.58 11.88 4.58
N ILE A 157 26.53 12.13 3.27
CA ILE A 157 25.25 12.32 2.57
C ILE A 157 24.73 10.95 2.19
N GLN A 158 23.49 10.68 2.57
CA GLN A 158 22.73 9.51 2.13
C GLN A 158 21.68 9.95 1.11
N PHE A 159 21.65 9.27 -0.03
CA PHE A 159 20.65 9.42 -1.09
C PHE A 159 19.54 8.40 -0.90
N TYR A 160 18.27 8.80 -1.05
CA TYR A 160 17.14 7.90 -0.83
C TYR A 160 15.94 8.27 -1.70
N HIS A 161 15.03 7.31 -1.89
CA HIS A 161 13.74 7.51 -2.53
C HIS A 161 12.61 7.21 -1.55
N ARG A 162 11.53 7.99 -1.63
CA ARG A 162 10.32 7.81 -0.84
C ARG A 162 9.10 7.91 -1.73
N TYR A 163 8.06 7.19 -1.38
CA TYR A 163 6.78 7.22 -2.08
C TYR A 163 5.64 7.38 -1.08
N VAL A 164 4.63 8.17 -1.43
CA VAL A 164 3.33 8.18 -0.74
C VAL A 164 2.47 7.09 -1.33
N PHE A 165 1.85 6.29 -0.49
CA PHE A 165 0.98 5.17 -0.86
C PHE A 165 -0.48 5.51 -0.54
N ALA A 166 -1.39 5.02 -1.38
CA ALA A 166 -2.82 4.96 -1.12
C ALA A 166 -3.24 3.51 -0.92
N HIS A 167 -3.65 3.14 0.28
CA HIS A 167 -3.92 1.76 0.66
C HIS A 167 -5.32 1.57 1.23
N LEU A 168 -6.00 0.52 0.78
CA LEU A 168 -7.30 0.10 1.25
C LEU A 168 -7.18 -1.23 1.96
N SER A 169 -7.49 -1.23 3.26
CA SER A 169 -7.37 -2.41 4.11
C SER A 169 -8.69 -2.83 4.75
N GLY A 170 -8.81 -4.12 4.99
CA GLY A 170 -9.93 -4.73 5.70
C GLY A 170 -9.62 -6.16 6.11
N PRO A 171 -10.55 -6.89 6.76
CA PRO A 171 -10.32 -8.29 7.14
C PRO A 171 -9.93 -9.20 5.96
N LYS A 172 -10.53 -8.98 4.79
CA LYS A 172 -10.26 -9.74 3.54
C LYS A 172 -9.87 -8.81 2.39
N VAL A 173 -9.23 -7.67 2.71
CA VAL A 173 -8.79 -6.68 1.72
C VAL A 173 -7.41 -6.19 2.11
N ASN A 174 -6.49 -6.26 1.16
CA ASN A 174 -5.15 -5.68 1.23
C ASN A 174 -4.80 -5.18 -0.17
N LEU A 175 -5.06 -3.90 -0.46
CA LEU A 175 -5.05 -3.35 -1.80
C LEU A 175 -4.38 -1.99 -1.82
N VAL A 176 -3.20 -1.90 -2.43
CA VAL A 176 -2.57 -0.62 -2.76
C VAL A 176 -3.20 -0.09 -4.05
N LEU A 177 -3.81 1.09 -3.99
CA LEU A 177 -4.47 1.70 -5.16
C LEU A 177 -3.47 2.36 -6.10
N ASP A 178 -2.53 3.11 -5.54
CA ASP A 178 -1.52 3.85 -6.31
C ASP A 178 -0.40 4.35 -5.38
N ILE A 179 0.69 4.83 -5.99
CA ILE A 179 1.83 5.45 -5.31
C ILE A 179 2.26 6.73 -6.02
N GLU A 180 2.86 7.65 -5.26
CA GLU A 180 3.43 8.89 -5.78
C GLU A 180 4.84 9.11 -5.25
N PRO A 181 5.86 9.33 -6.11
CA PRO A 181 7.20 9.66 -5.65
C PRO A 181 7.23 11.04 -4.97
N ILE A 182 7.95 11.13 -3.85
CA ILE A 182 8.29 12.40 -3.20
C ILE A 182 9.55 12.94 -3.89
N ARG A 183 9.47 14.16 -4.42
CA ARG A 183 10.57 14.79 -5.16
C ARG A 183 11.62 15.38 -4.21
N PRO A 184 12.88 15.57 -4.67
CA PRO A 184 13.89 16.27 -3.88
C PRO A 184 13.41 17.65 -3.40
N GLY A 185 13.60 17.93 -2.10
CA GLY A 185 13.19 19.19 -1.49
C GLY A 185 11.67 19.39 -1.31
N GLU A 186 10.87 18.39 -1.67
CA GLU A 186 9.41 18.46 -1.55
C GLU A 186 8.92 17.92 -0.21
N GLU A 187 7.89 18.57 0.35
CA GLU A 187 7.15 18.02 1.48
C GLU A 187 6.25 16.86 1.05
N GLU A 188 6.12 15.88 1.93
CA GLU A 188 5.29 14.69 1.74
C GLU A 188 3.83 15.02 1.41
N CYS A 189 3.26 16.06 2.04
CA CYS A 189 1.91 16.51 1.77
C CYS A 189 1.70 16.95 0.31
N ALA A 190 2.70 17.56 -0.33
CA ALA A 190 2.60 17.98 -1.74
C ALA A 190 2.53 16.76 -2.67
N ALA A 191 3.32 15.73 -2.41
CA ALA A 191 3.23 14.46 -3.13
C ALA A 191 1.86 13.77 -2.89
N ALA A 192 1.38 13.79 -1.64
CA ALA A 192 0.06 13.25 -1.31
C ALA A 192 -1.08 13.97 -2.06
N LEU A 193 -1.01 15.29 -2.19
CA LEU A 193 -1.99 16.06 -2.96
C LEU A 193 -2.01 15.67 -4.44
N ARG A 194 -0.84 15.43 -5.06
CA ARG A 194 -0.78 14.91 -6.44
C ARG A 194 -1.40 13.52 -6.54
N LEU A 195 -1.12 12.65 -5.56
CA LEU A 195 -1.72 11.31 -5.47
C LEU A 195 -3.24 11.40 -5.39
N LEU A 196 -3.78 12.21 -4.48
CA LEU A 196 -5.23 12.40 -4.32
C LEU A 196 -5.90 12.91 -5.61
N GLY A 197 -5.32 13.92 -6.26
CA GLY A 197 -5.83 14.43 -7.54
C GLY A 197 -5.84 13.35 -8.63
N ARG A 198 -4.82 12.48 -8.68
CA ARG A 198 -4.77 11.35 -9.61
C ARG A 198 -5.77 10.25 -9.24
N LEU A 199 -5.92 9.92 -7.96
CA LEU A 199 -6.95 8.96 -7.51
C LEU A 199 -8.35 9.43 -7.92
N ARG A 200 -8.65 10.73 -7.77
CA ARG A 200 -9.92 11.32 -8.20
C ARG A 200 -10.16 11.15 -9.68
N ARG A 201 -9.14 11.40 -10.50
CA ARG A 201 -9.21 11.28 -11.96
C ARG A 201 -9.35 9.82 -12.40
N ILE A 202 -8.53 8.90 -11.85
CA ILE A 202 -8.47 7.51 -12.29
C ILE A 202 -9.64 6.70 -11.74
N TYR A 203 -9.94 6.81 -10.45
CA TYR A 203 -10.97 5.98 -9.79
C TYR A 203 -12.36 6.62 -9.80
N GLY A 204 -12.43 7.94 -9.93
CA GLY A 204 -13.68 8.70 -9.81
C GLY A 204 -14.09 8.98 -8.36
N PRO A 205 -15.12 9.82 -8.18
CA PRO A 205 -15.51 10.34 -6.85
C PRO A 205 -16.10 9.30 -5.90
N ARG A 206 -16.65 8.21 -6.44
CA ARG A 206 -17.45 7.23 -5.70
C ARG A 206 -16.76 5.87 -5.54
N PHE A 207 -15.45 5.81 -5.80
CA PHE A 207 -14.75 4.54 -5.63
C PHE A 207 -14.54 4.21 -4.16
N PHE A 208 -14.22 5.22 -3.36
CA PHE A 208 -14.17 5.19 -1.89
C PHE A 208 -14.81 6.46 -1.34
N ASP A 209 -15.06 6.51 -0.04
CA ASP A 209 -15.83 7.57 0.59
C ASP A 209 -14.95 8.58 1.34
N GLY A 210 -13.78 8.14 1.83
CA GLY A 210 -12.92 9.01 2.62
C GLY A 210 -11.46 8.59 2.68
N ILE A 211 -10.65 9.48 3.26
CA ILE A 211 -9.22 9.34 3.49
C ILE A 211 -8.96 9.22 4.99
N SER A 212 -8.04 8.34 5.38
CA SER A 212 -7.46 8.34 6.72
C SER A 212 -5.94 8.53 6.63
N ALA A 213 -5.39 9.41 7.48
CA ALA A 213 -3.96 9.72 7.46
C ALA A 213 -3.39 9.90 8.88
N ASP A 214 -2.07 9.94 9.00
CA ASP A 214 -1.41 10.15 10.27
C ASP A 214 -1.36 11.64 10.66
N ALA A 215 -0.77 11.94 11.82
CA ALA A 215 -0.69 13.31 12.35
C ALA A 215 0.17 14.25 11.49
N TRP A 216 1.04 13.75 10.63
CA TRP A 216 1.82 14.56 9.71
C TRP A 216 0.96 15.29 8.68
N TYR A 217 -0.19 14.71 8.36
CA TYR A 217 -1.18 15.25 7.43
C TYR A 217 -2.24 16.15 8.07
N ALA A 218 -2.17 16.41 9.38
CA ALA A 218 -3.03 17.38 10.05
C ALA A 218 -2.60 18.81 9.70
N LYS A 219 -2.76 19.18 8.44
CA LYS A 219 -2.39 20.49 7.85
C LYS A 219 -3.57 21.02 7.03
N GLY A 220 -3.95 22.26 7.25
CA GLY A 220 -5.12 22.88 6.61
C GLY A 220 -5.16 22.73 5.09
N PRO A 221 -4.09 23.02 4.33
CA PRO A 221 -4.11 22.85 2.88
C PRO A 221 -4.40 21.43 2.41
N PHE A 222 -3.93 20.41 3.15
CA PHE A 222 -4.22 19.02 2.86
C PHE A 222 -5.68 18.65 3.12
N LEU A 223 -6.22 19.05 4.29
CA LEU A 223 -7.60 18.79 4.68
C LEU A 223 -8.59 19.48 3.72
N GLN A 224 -8.36 20.76 3.40
CA GLN A 224 -9.17 21.49 2.42
C GLN A 224 -9.14 20.88 1.02
N ALA A 225 -7.99 20.31 0.61
CA ALA A 225 -7.91 19.65 -0.68
C ALA A 225 -8.78 18.38 -0.73
N ILE A 226 -8.84 17.61 0.36
CA ILE A 226 -9.73 16.45 0.45
C ILE A 226 -11.20 16.88 0.39
N ASP A 227 -11.58 17.95 1.11
CA ASP A 227 -12.94 18.53 1.05
C ASP A 227 -13.32 18.96 -0.37
N LYS A 228 -12.42 19.66 -1.07
CA LYS A 228 -12.63 20.07 -2.48
C LYS A 228 -12.80 18.89 -3.44
N LEU A 229 -12.20 17.73 -3.12
CA LEU A 229 -12.38 16.49 -3.87
C LEU A 229 -13.68 15.77 -3.53
N GLY A 230 -14.43 16.24 -2.51
CA GLY A 230 -15.70 15.69 -2.07
C GLY A 230 -15.56 14.38 -1.29
N TRP A 231 -14.46 14.17 -0.59
CA TRP A 231 -14.23 13.02 0.26
C TRP A 231 -14.25 13.38 1.74
N LEU A 232 -14.70 12.43 2.55
CA LEU A 232 -14.57 12.49 4.00
C LEU A 232 -13.09 12.32 4.40
N TRP A 233 -12.73 12.79 5.60
CA TRP A 233 -11.37 12.56 6.09
C TRP A 233 -11.33 12.40 7.61
N ILE A 234 -10.34 11.61 8.07
CA ILE A 234 -10.00 11.34 9.46
C ILE A 234 -8.49 11.41 9.58
N VAL A 235 -7.97 12.26 10.45
CA VAL A 235 -6.53 12.42 10.67
C VAL A 235 -6.21 12.33 12.16
N VAL A 236 -5.11 11.68 12.50
CA VAL A 236 -4.65 11.59 13.89
C VAL A 236 -4.18 12.97 14.35
N LEU A 237 -4.62 13.40 15.54
CA LEU A 237 -4.18 14.61 16.19
C LEU A 237 -3.23 14.27 17.33
N LYS A 238 -1.92 14.57 17.15
CA LYS A 238 -0.85 14.24 18.14
C LYS A 238 -0.19 15.49 18.73
N ARG A 239 -0.33 16.63 18.07
CA ARG A 239 0.32 17.87 18.47
C ARG A 239 -0.43 18.51 19.63
N GLU A 240 0.10 18.31 20.83
CA GLU A 240 -0.46 18.84 22.09
C GLU A 240 -0.41 20.36 22.17
N ASP A 241 0.46 21.00 21.39
CA ASP A 241 0.58 22.47 21.26
C ASP A 241 -0.51 23.11 20.41
N MET A 242 -1.29 22.32 19.66
CA MET A 242 -2.41 22.86 18.87
C MET A 242 -3.60 23.24 19.77
N GLU A 243 -4.16 24.41 19.53
CA GLU A 243 -5.31 24.93 20.27
C GLU A 243 -6.49 23.94 20.26
N ILE A 244 -6.84 23.39 19.09
CA ILE A 244 -7.89 22.39 18.94
C ILE A 244 -7.68 21.13 19.79
N TYR A 245 -6.42 20.72 20.01
CA TYR A 245 -6.10 19.56 20.86
C TYR A 245 -6.47 19.86 22.32
N GLN A 246 -6.05 21.03 22.82
CA GLN A 246 -6.32 21.46 24.18
C GLN A 246 -7.81 21.73 24.42
N GLU A 247 -8.45 22.40 23.48
CA GLU A 247 -9.87 22.71 23.53
C GLU A 247 -10.72 21.43 23.58
N ALA A 248 -10.44 20.46 22.69
CA ALA A 248 -11.14 19.18 22.70
C ALA A 248 -10.99 18.42 24.02
N LEU A 249 -9.77 18.40 24.59
CA LEU A 249 -9.54 17.80 25.90
C LEU A 249 -10.27 18.52 27.01
N GLN A 250 -10.30 19.85 27.00
CA GLN A 250 -10.99 20.64 28.01
C GLN A 250 -12.51 20.42 27.95
N LEU A 251 -13.10 20.46 26.76
CA LEU A 251 -14.54 20.26 26.57
C LEU A 251 -14.98 18.83 26.89
N SER A 252 -14.11 17.84 26.70
CA SER A 252 -14.41 16.43 27.07
C SER A 252 -14.37 16.17 28.58
N ARG A 253 -13.74 17.04 29.38
CA ARG A 253 -13.65 16.88 30.84
C ARG A 253 -15.03 16.99 31.49
N GLY A 254 -15.36 16.02 32.33
CA GLY A 254 -16.66 15.98 33.01
C GLY A 254 -17.84 15.50 32.14
N GLN A 255 -17.64 15.29 30.84
CA GLN A 255 -18.66 14.67 29.99
C GLN A 255 -18.66 13.15 30.16
N LYS A 256 -19.82 12.53 30.06
CA LYS A 256 -19.92 11.08 29.94
C LYS A 256 -19.48 10.65 28.54
N PRO A 257 -18.81 9.49 28.41
CA PRO A 257 -18.50 8.93 27.10
C PRO A 257 -19.78 8.81 26.25
N CYS A 258 -19.69 9.20 24.98
CA CYS A 258 -20.79 9.03 24.02
C CYS A 258 -20.96 7.58 23.58
N ALA A 259 -19.89 6.74 23.68
CA ALA A 259 -19.94 5.32 23.44
C ALA A 259 -18.97 4.54 24.35
N GLN A 260 -19.37 3.33 24.75
CA GLN A 260 -18.54 2.39 25.51
C GLN A 260 -18.76 0.99 24.93
N PHE A 261 -17.69 0.32 24.53
CA PHE A 261 -17.77 -1.02 23.93
C PHE A 261 -16.45 -1.79 24.07
N ARG A 262 -16.50 -3.09 23.75
CA ARG A 262 -15.30 -3.89 23.56
C ARG A 262 -14.98 -3.99 22.07
N ASP A 263 -13.78 -3.59 21.69
CA ASP A 263 -13.22 -3.82 20.38
C ASP A 263 -12.64 -5.23 20.34
N GLU A 264 -13.47 -6.22 19.95
CA GLU A 264 -13.11 -7.63 19.96
C GLU A 264 -11.87 -7.94 19.10
N PRO A 265 -11.73 -7.41 17.86
CA PRO A 265 -10.56 -7.66 17.04
C PRO A 265 -9.23 -7.22 17.64
N ARG A 266 -9.25 -6.21 18.52
CA ARG A 266 -8.07 -5.65 19.17
C ARG A 266 -7.98 -6.01 20.66
N ASP A 267 -8.98 -6.73 21.19
CA ASP A 267 -9.14 -7.09 22.60
C ASP A 267 -8.99 -5.88 23.55
N ARG A 268 -9.76 -4.80 23.29
CA ARG A 268 -9.69 -3.55 24.05
C ARG A 268 -11.05 -3.12 24.57
N GLN A 269 -11.08 -2.63 25.80
CA GLN A 269 -12.20 -1.85 26.33
C GLN A 269 -12.03 -0.41 25.88
N VAL A 270 -13.04 0.17 25.26
CA VAL A 270 -13.00 1.48 24.62
C VAL A 270 -14.06 2.40 25.18
N GLN A 271 -13.67 3.62 25.50
CA GLN A 271 -14.57 4.72 25.81
C GLN A 271 -14.32 5.84 24.81
N LEU A 272 -15.38 6.41 24.21
CA LEU A 272 -15.30 7.48 23.24
C LEU A 272 -15.96 8.75 23.74
N TRP A 273 -15.35 9.89 23.43
CA TRP A 273 -15.94 11.22 23.53
C TRP A 273 -15.93 11.86 22.16
N GLU A 274 -17.03 12.49 21.79
CA GLU A 274 -17.17 13.25 20.56
C GLU A 274 -17.35 14.72 20.91
N VAL A 275 -16.48 15.59 20.40
CA VAL A 275 -16.55 17.04 20.58
C VAL A 275 -16.84 17.66 19.23
N LYS A 276 -18.00 18.33 19.14
CA LYS A 276 -18.49 19.03 17.94
C LYS A 276 -18.29 20.52 18.07
N ASP A 277 -18.63 21.25 17.02
CA ASP A 277 -18.57 22.71 16.94
C ASP A 277 -17.16 23.28 17.19
N LEU A 278 -16.12 22.48 16.83
CA LEU A 278 -14.73 22.88 16.86
C LEU A 278 -14.28 23.40 15.49
N HIS A 279 -13.23 24.21 15.52
CA HIS A 279 -12.65 24.77 14.31
C HIS A 279 -11.15 24.45 14.24
N PHE A 280 -10.74 23.90 13.13
CA PHE A 280 -9.32 23.68 12.84
C PHE A 280 -8.72 24.96 12.28
N SER A 281 -7.64 25.40 12.91
CA SER A 281 -6.85 26.53 12.45
C SER A 281 -5.37 26.16 12.47
N ASP A 282 -4.64 26.59 11.45
CA ASP A 282 -3.18 26.54 11.38
C ASP A 282 -2.67 27.80 10.67
N GLY A 283 -1.37 27.88 10.35
CA GLY A 283 -0.77 29.03 9.67
C GLY A 283 -1.32 29.30 8.26
N TYR A 284 -2.09 28.38 7.68
CA TYR A 284 -2.61 28.45 6.31
C TYR A 284 -4.14 28.45 6.25
N THR A 285 -4.81 27.91 7.27
CA THR A 285 -6.25 27.69 7.30
C THR A 285 -6.81 28.24 8.61
N GLN A 286 -7.94 28.93 8.53
CA GLN A 286 -8.65 29.46 9.69
C GLN A 286 -10.10 28.98 9.69
N ASN A 287 -10.61 28.68 10.88
CA ASN A 287 -12.04 28.39 11.14
C ASN A 287 -12.62 27.26 10.25
N GLN A 288 -11.86 26.23 9.92
CA GLN A 288 -12.43 25.06 9.24
C GLN A 288 -13.24 24.24 10.24
N PRO A 289 -14.57 24.07 10.06
CA PRO A 289 -15.39 23.30 11.00
C PRO A 289 -14.99 21.81 10.98
N VAL A 290 -14.86 21.25 12.16
CA VAL A 290 -14.38 19.88 12.35
C VAL A 290 -15.03 19.22 13.58
N ILE A 291 -14.83 17.91 13.69
CA ILE A 291 -15.18 17.10 14.85
C ILE A 291 -13.92 16.48 15.39
N VAL A 292 -13.83 16.38 16.71
CA VAL A 292 -12.77 15.64 17.38
C VAL A 292 -13.36 14.46 18.13
N VAL A 293 -12.78 13.28 17.90
CA VAL A 293 -13.09 12.07 18.68
C VAL A 293 -11.88 11.70 19.50
N ILE A 294 -12.10 11.48 20.80
CA ILE A 294 -11.12 11.04 21.77
C ILE A 294 -11.47 9.61 22.17
N SER A 295 -10.50 8.72 22.20
CA SER A 295 -10.68 7.38 22.77
C SER A 295 -9.74 7.13 23.95
N ASP A 296 -10.27 6.55 25.01
CA ASP A 296 -9.48 5.90 26.05
C ASP A 296 -9.65 4.38 25.91
N GLU A 297 -8.53 3.70 25.72
CA GLU A 297 -8.47 2.27 25.46
C GLU A 297 -7.71 1.57 26.58
N ARG A 298 -8.26 0.46 27.07
CA ARG A 298 -7.64 -0.36 28.12
C ARG A 298 -7.60 -1.82 27.70
N TRP A 299 -6.46 -2.47 27.91
CA TRP A 299 -6.30 -3.90 27.64
C TRP A 299 -5.28 -4.53 28.58
N THR A 300 -5.23 -5.85 28.58
CA THR A 300 -4.21 -6.61 29.31
C THR A 300 -3.22 -7.20 28.31
N GLU A 301 -2.00 -6.70 28.33
CA GLU A 301 -0.92 -7.28 27.54
C GLU A 301 -0.40 -8.55 28.20
N ARG A 302 -0.36 -9.64 27.46
CA ARG A 302 0.16 -10.94 27.93
C ARG A 302 1.49 -11.23 27.23
N ARG A 303 2.58 -11.24 27.97
CA ARG A 303 3.92 -11.58 27.47
C ARG A 303 4.48 -12.79 28.19
N VAL A 304 5.28 -13.57 27.48
CA VAL A 304 6.11 -14.63 28.08
C VAL A 304 7.51 -14.06 28.25
N LEU A 305 7.94 -13.88 29.50
CA LEU A 305 9.28 -13.40 29.86
C LEU A 305 9.93 -14.46 30.76
N GLY A 306 11.07 -15.02 30.32
CA GLY A 306 11.79 -16.07 31.05
C GLY A 306 10.94 -17.31 31.32
N GLY A 307 10.10 -17.73 30.36
CA GLY A 307 9.21 -18.89 30.49
C GLY A 307 7.94 -18.65 31.32
N GLN A 308 7.78 -17.49 31.97
CA GLN A 308 6.61 -17.14 32.77
C GLN A 308 5.64 -16.23 32.00
N LYS A 309 4.35 -16.57 32.03
CA LYS A 309 3.28 -15.71 31.51
C LYS A 309 3.05 -14.54 32.45
N ARG A 310 3.34 -13.32 31.98
CA ARG A 310 3.05 -12.09 32.73
C ARG A 310 1.93 -11.34 32.03
N ALA A 311 0.98 -10.86 32.82
CA ALA A 311 -0.12 -10.02 32.39
C ALA A 311 0.09 -8.61 32.96
N LYS A 312 0.12 -7.59 32.08
CA LYS A 312 0.28 -6.19 32.49
C LYS A 312 -0.87 -5.36 31.93
N PRO A 313 -1.62 -4.63 32.78
CA PRO A 313 -2.61 -3.68 32.29
C PRO A 313 -1.93 -2.58 31.47
N GLN A 314 -2.53 -2.23 30.36
CA GLN A 314 -2.08 -1.17 29.46
C GLN A 314 -3.24 -0.23 29.19
N GLN A 315 -2.91 1.01 28.87
CA GLN A 315 -3.86 2.02 28.43
C GLN A 315 -3.26 2.89 27.32
N SER A 316 -4.11 3.41 26.45
CA SER A 316 -3.73 4.41 25.46
C SER A 316 -4.87 5.39 25.22
N ARG A 317 -4.51 6.61 24.89
CA ARG A 317 -5.45 7.64 24.43
C ARG A 317 -5.12 7.99 23.01
N TRP A 318 -6.15 8.08 22.16
CA TRP A 318 -6.05 8.53 20.80
C TRP A 318 -7.00 9.69 20.56
N ILE A 319 -6.56 10.64 19.75
CA ILE A 319 -7.37 11.77 19.35
C ILE A 319 -7.33 11.85 17.82
N TRP A 320 -8.50 11.96 17.21
CA TRP A 320 -8.66 12.17 15.78
C TRP A 320 -9.45 13.43 15.53
N VAL A 321 -9.00 14.22 14.56
CA VAL A 321 -9.78 15.28 13.94
C VAL A 321 -10.38 14.76 12.64
N ALA A 322 -11.63 15.08 12.38
CA ALA A 322 -12.37 14.62 11.22
C ALA A 322 -13.21 15.75 10.62
N CYS A 323 -13.54 15.65 9.33
CA CYS A 323 -14.43 16.60 8.68
C CYS A 323 -15.81 16.61 9.35
N GLU A 324 -16.45 17.79 9.41
CA GLU A 324 -17.76 18.01 10.03
C GLU A 324 -18.84 17.03 9.51
N ALA A 325 -18.78 16.68 8.21
CA ALA A 325 -19.72 15.76 7.60
C ALA A 325 -19.77 14.37 8.26
N LEU A 326 -18.71 13.96 8.96
CA LEU A 326 -18.69 12.72 9.75
C LEU A 326 -19.55 12.80 11.02
N GLY A 327 -19.98 13.98 11.45
CA GLY A 327 -20.90 14.16 12.56
C GLY A 327 -22.33 13.60 12.33
N ALA A 328 -22.66 13.27 11.10
CA ALA A 328 -23.88 12.52 10.78
C ALA A 328 -23.76 11.01 11.09
N TYR A 329 -22.56 10.53 11.45
CA TYR A 329 -22.29 9.14 11.76
C TYR A 329 -21.94 8.97 13.25
N LEU A 330 -21.95 7.73 13.73
CA LEU A 330 -21.52 7.41 15.09
C LEU A 330 -19.99 7.64 15.25
N ALA A 331 -19.56 8.07 16.45
CA ALA A 331 -18.14 8.29 16.78
C ALA A 331 -17.25 7.05 16.51
N GLU A 332 -17.83 5.85 16.58
CA GLU A 332 -17.16 4.60 16.25
C GLU A 332 -16.66 4.54 14.81
N VAL A 333 -17.26 5.27 13.87
CA VAL A 333 -16.78 5.35 12.47
C VAL A 333 -15.44 6.06 12.43
N ILE A 334 -15.29 7.17 13.16
CA ILE A 334 -14.04 7.93 13.26
C ILE A 334 -12.98 7.08 13.98
N TYR A 335 -13.33 6.44 15.09
CA TYR A 335 -12.47 5.52 15.83
C TYR A 335 -11.95 4.38 14.93
N GLN A 336 -12.85 3.66 14.26
CA GLN A 336 -12.48 2.53 13.40
C GLN A 336 -11.69 2.99 12.17
N GLY A 337 -12.07 4.11 11.55
CA GLY A 337 -11.39 4.68 10.39
C GLY A 337 -9.97 5.14 10.74
N GLY A 338 -9.81 5.82 11.86
CA GLY A 338 -8.51 6.26 12.37
C GLY A 338 -7.58 5.08 12.68
N HIS A 339 -8.08 4.05 13.37
CA HIS A 339 -7.27 2.85 13.64
C HIS A 339 -6.99 2.01 12.40
N ARG A 340 -7.89 1.97 11.43
CA ARG A 340 -7.67 1.20 10.19
C ARG A 340 -6.51 1.75 9.36
N ARG A 341 -6.13 3.01 9.53
CA ARG A 341 -4.94 3.60 8.93
C ARG A 341 -3.69 2.72 9.15
N TRP A 342 -3.53 2.15 10.33
CA TRP A 342 -2.40 1.27 10.63
C TRP A 342 -2.34 0.01 9.77
N GLY A 343 -3.40 -0.28 9.03
CA GLY A 343 -3.39 -1.33 8.03
C GLY A 343 -2.37 -1.09 6.91
N ILE A 344 -2.01 0.17 6.59
CA ILE A 344 -0.99 0.47 5.59
C ILE A 344 0.40 0.02 6.07
N GLU A 345 0.75 0.30 7.32
CA GLU A 345 2.02 -0.12 7.91
C GLU A 345 2.05 -1.66 8.12
N ASN A 346 1.04 -2.19 8.82
CA ASN A 346 1.04 -3.58 9.27
C ASN A 346 0.73 -4.61 8.18
N LYS A 347 0.00 -4.24 7.13
CA LYS A 347 -0.38 -5.15 6.03
C LYS A 347 0.35 -4.83 4.74
N ALA A 348 0.39 -3.54 4.31
CA ALA A 348 1.04 -3.22 3.06
C ALA A 348 2.56 -3.14 3.22
N PHE A 349 3.09 -2.20 3.99
CA PHE A 349 4.54 -1.99 4.08
C PHE A 349 5.27 -3.21 4.61
N ASN A 350 4.83 -3.78 5.75
CA ASN A 350 5.47 -4.97 6.32
C ASN A 350 5.45 -6.17 5.34
N GLU A 351 4.33 -6.42 4.67
CA GLU A 351 4.23 -7.55 3.72
C GLU A 351 5.07 -7.29 2.47
N LEU A 352 5.02 -6.07 1.92
CA LEU A 352 5.78 -5.68 0.74
C LEU A 352 7.29 -5.69 1.01
N THR A 353 7.75 -5.23 2.18
CA THR A 353 9.16 -5.25 2.58
C THR A 353 9.64 -6.67 2.84
N GLN A 354 8.92 -7.45 3.66
CA GLN A 354 9.37 -8.77 4.07
C GLN A 354 9.33 -9.82 2.97
N TYR A 355 8.37 -9.70 2.03
CA TYR A 355 8.11 -10.77 1.07
C TYR A 355 8.19 -10.37 -0.39
N TYR A 356 8.18 -9.07 -0.69
CA TYR A 356 8.16 -8.58 -2.08
C TYR A 356 9.32 -7.64 -2.40
N HIS A 357 10.31 -7.56 -1.49
CA HIS A 357 11.53 -6.79 -1.70
C HIS A 357 11.27 -5.30 -2.00
N LEU A 358 10.31 -4.69 -1.29
CA LEU A 358 9.91 -3.29 -1.47
C LEU A 358 11.09 -2.33 -1.45
N GLU A 359 12.09 -2.58 -0.60
CA GLU A 359 13.26 -1.72 -0.41
C GLU A 359 14.42 -2.03 -1.39
N HIS A 360 14.26 -3.03 -2.26
CA HIS A 360 15.29 -3.37 -3.24
C HIS A 360 15.23 -2.47 -4.47
N CYS A 361 16.35 -1.85 -4.83
CA CYS A 361 16.49 -1.09 -6.06
C CYS A 361 16.86 -2.01 -7.22
N TYR A 362 15.86 -2.42 -8.00
CA TYR A 362 16.06 -3.31 -9.16
C TYR A 362 16.87 -2.63 -10.27
N HIS A 363 16.64 -1.33 -10.49
CA HIS A 363 17.35 -0.52 -11.48
C HIS A 363 17.26 0.96 -11.08
N HIS A 364 18.41 1.64 -10.93
CA HIS A 364 18.47 3.01 -10.38
C HIS A 364 18.24 4.07 -11.47
N ASP A 365 17.08 4.02 -12.10
CA ASP A 365 16.52 5.05 -12.98
C ASP A 365 15.15 5.46 -12.41
N PRO A 366 14.79 6.74 -12.36
CA PRO A 366 13.52 7.20 -11.75
C PRO A 366 12.27 6.57 -12.35
N THR A 367 12.23 6.41 -13.68
CA THR A 367 11.10 5.78 -14.39
C THR A 367 11.07 4.29 -14.11
N ALA A 368 12.20 3.60 -14.21
CA ALA A 368 12.32 2.18 -13.97
C ALA A 368 11.92 1.83 -12.52
N MET A 369 12.37 2.61 -11.53
CA MET A 369 11.98 2.42 -10.14
C MET A 369 10.47 2.57 -9.94
N LEU A 370 9.87 3.63 -10.49
CA LEU A 370 8.43 3.84 -10.39
C LEU A 370 7.64 2.74 -11.09
N VAL A 371 8.04 2.34 -12.28
CA VAL A 371 7.41 1.25 -13.05
C VAL A 371 7.52 -0.07 -12.27
N GLN A 372 8.71 -0.40 -11.75
CA GLN A 372 8.90 -1.62 -10.98
C GLN A 372 8.02 -1.63 -9.71
N MET A 373 7.91 -0.51 -9.01
CA MET A 373 7.02 -0.37 -7.86
C MET A 373 5.55 -0.57 -8.25
N LEU A 374 5.12 -0.05 -9.38
CA LEU A 374 3.75 -0.25 -9.89
C LEU A 374 3.50 -1.71 -10.32
N ILE A 375 4.49 -2.38 -10.93
CA ILE A 375 4.44 -3.82 -11.23
C ILE A 375 4.35 -4.63 -9.95
N LEU A 376 5.12 -4.26 -8.92
CA LEU A 376 5.08 -4.89 -7.60
C LEU A 376 3.70 -4.79 -6.97
N ILE A 377 3.09 -3.60 -6.97
CA ILE A 377 1.73 -3.38 -6.47
C ILE A 377 0.70 -4.20 -7.28
N PHE A 378 0.85 -4.25 -8.59
CA PHE A 378 -0.03 -5.01 -9.47
C PHE A 378 0.06 -6.52 -9.18
N GLY A 379 1.27 -7.08 -9.11
CA GLY A 379 1.50 -8.49 -8.76
C GLY A 379 1.01 -8.83 -7.34
N PHE A 380 1.26 -7.95 -6.37
CA PHE A 380 0.75 -8.03 -5.01
C PHE A 380 -0.78 -8.09 -4.96
N THR A 381 -1.45 -7.25 -5.77
CA THR A 381 -2.91 -7.26 -5.87
C THR A 381 -3.44 -8.56 -6.47
N LEU A 382 -2.81 -9.08 -7.54
CA LEU A 382 -3.18 -10.36 -8.13
C LEU A 382 -3.04 -11.52 -7.14
N PHE A 383 -1.89 -11.58 -6.43
CA PHE A 383 -1.63 -12.60 -5.42
C PHE A 383 -2.66 -12.56 -4.29
N ASN A 384 -2.91 -11.38 -3.70
CA ASN A 384 -3.89 -11.22 -2.61
C ASN A 384 -5.32 -11.52 -3.08
N ALA A 385 -5.70 -11.10 -4.28
CA ALA A 385 -7.01 -11.41 -4.84
C ALA A 385 -7.18 -12.93 -5.02
N PHE A 386 -6.18 -13.62 -5.51
CA PHE A 386 -6.18 -15.09 -5.64
C PHE A 386 -6.25 -15.77 -4.27
N ALA A 387 -5.39 -15.38 -3.33
CA ALA A 387 -5.32 -15.94 -1.99
C ALA A 387 -6.64 -15.79 -1.22
N LEU A 388 -7.23 -14.60 -1.26
CA LEU A 388 -8.40 -14.25 -0.44
C LEU A 388 -9.75 -14.63 -1.08
N HIS A 389 -9.81 -14.77 -2.39
CA HIS A 389 -11.09 -14.90 -3.12
C HIS A 389 -11.21 -16.14 -3.99
N SER A 390 -10.10 -16.84 -4.33
CA SER A 390 -10.18 -18.11 -5.04
C SER A 390 -10.74 -19.21 -4.14
N GLN A 391 -11.75 -19.92 -4.62
CA GLN A 391 -12.36 -21.01 -3.87
C GLN A 391 -11.38 -22.15 -3.60
N SER A 392 -10.53 -22.48 -4.59
CA SER A 392 -9.53 -23.54 -4.48
C SER A 392 -8.48 -23.29 -3.41
N VAL A 393 -8.13 -22.01 -3.14
CA VAL A 393 -7.18 -21.63 -2.08
C VAL A 393 -7.88 -21.61 -0.72
N ARG A 394 -9.07 -21.04 -0.66
CA ARG A 394 -9.83 -20.89 0.59
C ARG A 394 -10.23 -22.23 1.22
N SER A 395 -10.54 -23.24 0.41
CA SER A 395 -10.88 -24.57 0.92
C SER A 395 -9.73 -25.26 1.62
N GLU A 396 -8.47 -24.92 1.29
CA GLU A 396 -7.27 -25.53 1.88
C GLU A 396 -6.73 -24.78 3.10
N GLN A 397 -7.29 -23.59 3.43
CA GLN A 397 -6.86 -22.72 4.56
C GLN A 397 -5.35 -22.42 4.59
N LEU A 398 -4.73 -22.28 3.42
CA LEU A 398 -3.30 -22.03 3.30
C LEU A 398 -2.91 -20.65 3.85
N THR A 399 -1.76 -20.60 4.51
CA THR A 399 -1.12 -19.31 4.83
C THR A 399 -0.59 -18.66 3.55
N LEU A 400 -0.47 -17.32 3.52
CA LEU A 400 0.09 -16.60 2.36
C LEU A 400 1.53 -17.06 2.04
N LYS A 401 2.30 -17.45 3.08
CA LYS A 401 3.65 -17.99 2.92
C LYS A 401 3.62 -19.37 2.23
N ALA A 402 2.75 -20.26 2.67
CA ALA A 402 2.59 -21.58 2.08
C ALA A 402 2.11 -21.50 0.62
N LEU A 403 1.16 -20.59 0.34
CA LEU A 403 0.68 -20.35 -1.02
C LEU A 403 1.79 -19.84 -1.94
N ALA A 404 2.62 -18.89 -1.48
CA ALA A 404 3.73 -18.38 -2.27
C ALA A 404 4.76 -19.47 -2.56
N HIS A 405 5.07 -20.33 -1.59
CA HIS A 405 5.96 -21.48 -1.77
C HIS A 405 5.38 -22.49 -2.78
N GLN A 406 4.07 -22.78 -2.71
CA GLN A 406 3.42 -23.63 -3.71
C GLN A 406 3.45 -23.02 -5.11
N LEU A 407 3.37 -21.70 -5.26
CA LEU A 407 3.50 -21.04 -6.56
C LEU A 407 4.91 -21.16 -7.14
N ASP A 408 5.94 -21.08 -6.30
CA ASP A 408 7.33 -21.26 -6.72
C ASP A 408 7.60 -22.71 -7.12
N LEU A 409 7.22 -23.69 -6.29
CA LEU A 409 7.32 -25.11 -6.61
C LEU A 409 6.55 -25.48 -7.89
N ALA A 410 5.43 -24.84 -8.13
CA ALA A 410 4.62 -25.08 -9.32
C ALA A 410 5.33 -24.75 -10.65
N LEU A 411 6.42 -23.97 -10.59
CA LEU A 411 7.27 -23.71 -11.75
C LEU A 411 8.10 -24.91 -12.19
N GLU A 412 8.31 -25.88 -11.30
CA GLU A 412 9.02 -27.14 -11.59
C GLU A 412 8.10 -28.23 -12.16
N GLU A 413 6.79 -28.08 -11.99
CA GLU A 413 5.79 -29.05 -12.45
C GLU A 413 5.39 -28.81 -13.91
N ASP A 414 4.81 -29.84 -14.56
CA ASP A 414 4.28 -29.72 -15.91
C ASP A 414 3.02 -28.84 -15.92
N LEU A 415 3.13 -27.71 -16.59
CA LEU A 415 2.01 -26.81 -16.88
C LEU A 415 1.37 -27.25 -18.21
N PRO A 416 0.03 -27.32 -18.29
CA PRO A 416 -0.62 -27.48 -19.58
C PRO A 416 -0.29 -26.26 -20.45
N TRP A 417 0.44 -26.49 -21.53
CA TRP A 417 1.04 -25.47 -22.41
C TRP A 417 0.03 -24.53 -23.08
N ASN A 418 -1.26 -24.86 -23.07
CA ASN A 418 -2.31 -24.17 -23.79
C ASN A 418 -2.92 -22.97 -23.07
N LEU A 419 -2.47 -22.66 -21.84
CA LEU A 419 -3.12 -21.65 -21.00
C LEU A 419 -2.95 -20.21 -21.48
N TRP A 420 -1.89 -19.89 -22.25
CA TRP A 420 -1.55 -18.49 -22.55
C TRP A 420 -1.44 -18.13 -24.03
N PHE A 421 -1.00 -19.04 -24.89
CA PHE A 421 -0.61 -18.70 -26.27
C PHE A 421 -1.57 -19.22 -27.34
N HIS A 422 -2.52 -20.09 -27.03
CA HIS A 422 -3.42 -20.73 -27.99
C HIS A 422 -4.89 -20.35 -27.93
N SER A 423 -5.32 -19.45 -27.04
CA SER A 423 -6.62 -18.80 -27.17
C SER A 423 -6.45 -17.58 -28.04
N GLY A 424 -6.70 -17.75 -29.33
CA GLY A 424 -6.67 -16.77 -30.40
C GLY A 424 -7.46 -15.51 -30.14
#